data_cd443cc3fc74b40746553a2d4f3daa74
#
_entry.id   cd443cc3fc74b40746553a2d4f3daa74
#
_cell.length_a   1.000
_cell.length_b   1.000
_cell.length_c   1.000
_cell.angle_alpha   90.00
_cell.angle_beta   90.00
_cell.angle_gamma   90.00
#
_symmetry.space_group_name_H-M   'P 1'
#
loop_
_entity.id
_entity.type
_entity.pdbx_description
1 polymer ?
#
loop_
_entity_poly.entity_id
_entity_poly.type
_entity_poly.pdbx_seq_one_letter_code
_entity_poly.pdbx_strand_id
1 'polypeptide(L)'
;AQAHMVGHDWGAPVATHTVITYPDRFASLTLLSVPHGERSPVEPISAIQQAMGENFYYMLYHNEPGGVAEAEYDSDPRAMLSRIYLSPDSPREEPEITDPKRSAGGFVPRLGAPRGLPGWLTQEDLDYYVVQFEHAGFRGGVNYYRNIGRNWEITADLGSPHITVPTLFIAGEFDIVIAGADVSALKARMSPVVDDLREVILIPGVGHWVQQEAAEETNTALLGFLASLDD
;
A
#
# COMPACT_ATOMS: atom_id res chain seq x y z
N ALA A 1 -29.50 3.01 -0.02
CA ALA A 1 -28.62 2.15 0.78
C ALA A 1 -27.20 2.65 0.61
N GLN A 2 -26.47 2.76 1.72
CA GLN A 2 -25.04 3.10 1.78
C GLN A 2 -24.24 1.83 2.05
N ALA A 3 -22.96 1.85 1.65
CA ALA A 3 -22.02 0.77 1.93
C ALA A 3 -20.89 1.28 2.86
N HIS A 4 -20.23 0.37 3.57
CA HIS A 4 -18.95 0.63 4.23
C HIS A 4 -17.84 0.32 3.24
N MET A 5 -16.88 1.24 3.09
CA MET A 5 -15.76 1.07 2.18
C MET A 5 -14.50 0.71 2.96
N VAL A 6 -13.78 -0.30 2.49
CA VAL A 6 -12.48 -0.71 3.05
C VAL A 6 -11.47 -0.81 1.91
N GLY A 7 -10.28 -0.27 2.10
CA GLY A 7 -9.20 -0.35 1.11
C GLY A 7 -7.84 -0.55 1.76
N HIS A 8 -7.05 -1.47 1.19
CA HIS A 8 -5.68 -1.75 1.60
C HIS A 8 -4.70 -1.39 0.48
N ASP A 9 -3.54 -0.89 0.82
CA ASP A 9 -2.47 -0.48 -0.10
C ASP A 9 -3.02 0.43 -1.21
N TRP A 10 -2.88 0.10 -2.50
CA TRP A 10 -3.50 0.84 -3.61
C TRP A 10 -5.03 0.88 -3.54
N GLY A 11 -5.65 -0.10 -2.88
CA GLY A 11 -7.08 -0.07 -2.60
C GLY A 11 -7.49 1.10 -1.69
N ALA A 12 -6.61 1.60 -0.81
CA ALA A 12 -6.90 2.73 0.06
C ALA A 12 -7.04 4.07 -0.73
N PRO A 13 -6.11 4.48 -1.63
CA PRO A 13 -6.35 5.62 -2.52
C PRO A 13 -7.59 5.47 -3.40
N VAL A 14 -7.85 4.27 -3.95
CA VAL A 14 -9.05 4.01 -4.75
C VAL A 14 -10.31 4.20 -3.91
N ALA A 15 -10.37 3.62 -2.71
CA ALA A 15 -11.48 3.77 -1.77
C ALA A 15 -11.69 5.24 -1.38
N THR A 16 -10.61 5.94 -1.05
CA THR A 16 -10.62 7.37 -0.71
C THR A 16 -11.23 8.23 -1.82
N HIS A 17 -10.71 8.11 -3.05
CA HIS A 17 -11.23 8.90 -4.16
C HIS A 17 -12.68 8.53 -4.52
N THR A 18 -13.07 7.27 -4.34
CA THR A 18 -14.45 6.84 -4.53
C THR A 18 -15.38 7.49 -3.51
N VAL A 19 -15.01 7.48 -2.23
CA VAL A 19 -15.79 8.11 -1.15
C VAL A 19 -15.88 9.63 -1.32
N ILE A 20 -14.78 10.29 -1.65
CA ILE A 20 -14.74 11.74 -1.92
C ILE A 20 -15.66 12.11 -3.09
N THR A 21 -15.67 11.29 -4.15
CA THR A 21 -16.48 11.56 -5.35
C THR A 21 -17.98 11.28 -5.11
N TYR A 22 -18.31 10.29 -4.30
CA TYR A 22 -19.68 9.84 -4.07
C TYR A 22 -20.00 9.68 -2.58
N PRO A 23 -19.84 10.73 -1.73
CA PRO A 23 -19.96 10.61 -0.26
C PRO A 23 -21.32 10.07 0.18
N ASP A 24 -22.41 10.42 -0.48
CA ASP A 24 -23.76 9.96 -0.15
C ASP A 24 -23.97 8.45 -0.33
N ARG A 25 -23.03 7.74 -0.96
CA ARG A 25 -23.11 6.30 -1.20
C ARG A 25 -22.42 5.48 -0.12
N PHE A 26 -21.70 6.12 0.80
CA PHE A 26 -20.89 5.45 1.82
C PHE A 26 -21.25 5.92 3.22
N ALA A 27 -21.37 4.96 4.14
CA ALA A 27 -21.61 5.22 5.56
C ALA A 27 -20.30 5.40 6.34
N SER A 28 -19.21 4.80 5.86
CA SER A 28 -17.88 4.90 6.47
C SER A 28 -16.76 4.50 5.51
N LEU A 29 -15.53 4.83 5.90
CA LEU A 29 -14.30 4.44 5.22
C LEU A 29 -13.32 3.83 6.22
N THR A 30 -12.72 2.69 5.86
CA THR A 30 -11.57 2.13 6.56
C THR A 30 -10.37 2.05 5.62
N LEU A 31 -9.27 2.65 6.00
CA LEU A 31 -8.01 2.64 5.26
C LEU A 31 -7.01 1.74 5.97
N LEU A 32 -6.45 0.78 5.23
CA LEU A 32 -5.41 -0.11 5.72
C LEU A 32 -4.08 0.26 5.06
N SER A 33 -3.05 0.46 5.85
CA SER A 33 -1.65 0.70 5.45
C SER A 33 -1.36 2.07 4.81
N VAL A 34 -2.22 2.60 3.94
CA VAL A 34 -1.98 3.87 3.23
C VAL A 34 -2.88 4.98 3.77
N PRO A 35 -2.32 5.94 4.55
CA PRO A 35 -3.09 7.04 5.10
C PRO A 35 -3.38 8.10 4.03
N HIS A 36 -4.59 8.68 4.06
CA HIS A 36 -4.90 9.87 3.30
C HIS A 36 -4.23 11.10 3.90
N GLY A 37 -3.88 12.07 3.05
CA GLY A 37 -3.28 13.33 3.47
C GLY A 37 -3.53 14.42 2.42
N GLU A 38 -3.05 15.63 2.70
CA GLU A 38 -3.16 16.73 1.77
C GLU A 38 -2.49 16.40 0.43
N ARG A 39 -3.04 16.99 -0.62
CA ARG A 39 -2.47 16.87 -1.97
C ARG A 39 -1.04 17.39 -1.99
N SER A 40 -0.13 16.61 -2.59
CA SER A 40 1.25 17.07 -2.82
C SER A 40 1.26 18.36 -3.65
N PRO A 41 2.01 19.38 -3.23
CA PRO A 41 2.14 20.63 -4.00
C PRO A 41 2.93 20.46 -5.31
N VAL A 42 3.68 19.38 -5.44
CA VAL A 42 4.50 19.03 -6.60
C VAL A 42 4.12 17.65 -7.12
N GLU A 43 4.38 17.40 -8.41
CA GLU A 43 4.10 16.10 -9.02
C GLU A 43 4.91 15.00 -8.28
N PRO A 44 4.23 13.94 -7.75
CA PRO A 44 4.87 13.02 -6.81
C PRO A 44 6.04 12.23 -7.38
N ILE A 45 5.97 11.76 -8.63
CA ILE A 45 7.05 10.98 -9.24
C ILE A 45 8.30 11.85 -9.44
N SER A 46 8.11 13.09 -9.87
CA SER A 46 9.21 14.07 -10.01
C SER A 46 9.87 14.39 -8.67
N ALA A 47 9.06 14.55 -7.60
CA ALA A 47 9.56 14.77 -6.25
C ALA A 47 10.38 13.57 -5.75
N ILE A 48 9.89 12.35 -5.96
CA ILE A 48 10.60 11.12 -5.62
C ILE A 48 11.90 11.01 -6.41
N GLN A 49 11.86 11.28 -7.71
CA GLN A 49 13.05 11.24 -8.56
C GLN A 49 14.14 12.24 -8.09
N GLN A 50 13.71 13.45 -7.70
CA GLN A 50 14.63 14.44 -7.15
C GLN A 50 15.23 13.98 -5.80
N ALA A 51 14.43 13.41 -4.92
CA ALA A 51 14.87 12.94 -3.62
C ALA A 51 15.81 11.73 -3.72
N MET A 52 15.53 10.80 -4.62
CA MET A 52 16.31 9.55 -4.77
C MET A 52 17.54 9.72 -5.65
N GLY A 53 17.57 10.69 -6.56
CA GLY A 53 18.68 10.92 -7.48
C GLY A 53 19.00 9.67 -8.31
N GLU A 54 20.20 9.11 -8.16
CA GLU A 54 20.63 7.89 -8.84
C GLU A 54 20.24 6.60 -8.09
N ASN A 55 19.72 6.73 -6.87
CA ASN A 55 19.36 5.57 -6.05
C ASN A 55 18.12 4.86 -6.59
N PHE A 56 18.07 3.57 -6.34
CA PHE A 56 16.93 2.74 -6.65
C PHE A 56 15.75 3.10 -5.72
N TYR A 57 14.58 3.23 -6.31
CA TYR A 57 13.32 3.27 -5.60
C TYR A 57 12.25 2.57 -6.45
N TYR A 58 11.53 1.63 -5.85
CA TYR A 58 10.62 0.75 -6.60
C TYR A 58 9.54 1.50 -7.39
N MET A 59 9.01 2.63 -6.88
CA MET A 59 8.02 3.42 -7.63
C MET A 59 8.61 4.03 -8.91
N LEU A 60 9.90 4.43 -8.90
CA LEU A 60 10.57 4.91 -10.10
C LEU A 60 10.83 3.77 -11.08
N TYR A 61 11.22 2.60 -10.56
CA TYR A 61 11.41 1.39 -11.36
C TYR A 61 10.12 0.95 -12.08
N HIS A 62 8.98 1.02 -11.38
CA HIS A 62 7.67 0.75 -11.98
C HIS A 62 7.29 1.76 -13.07
N ASN A 63 7.84 2.98 -13.03
CA ASN A 63 7.62 4.02 -14.02
C ASN A 63 8.62 4.00 -15.18
N GLU A 64 9.62 3.11 -15.16
CA GLU A 64 10.56 2.98 -16.28
C GLU A 64 9.82 2.58 -17.57
N PRO A 65 10.15 3.23 -18.71
CA PRO A 65 9.51 2.90 -19.99
C PRO A 65 9.92 1.51 -20.47
N GLY A 66 9.09 0.93 -21.36
CA GLY A 66 9.39 -0.33 -22.02
C GLY A 66 8.97 -1.59 -21.27
N GLY A 67 8.28 -1.45 -20.11
CA GLY A 67 7.77 -2.62 -19.39
C GLY A 67 8.84 -3.39 -18.63
N VAL A 68 9.87 -2.70 -18.14
CA VAL A 68 11.02 -3.32 -17.47
C VAL A 68 10.61 -4.06 -16.20
N ALA A 69 9.75 -3.46 -15.39
CA ALA A 69 9.30 -4.04 -14.12
C ALA A 69 8.45 -5.29 -14.35
N GLU A 70 7.46 -5.22 -15.26
CA GLU A 70 6.63 -6.41 -15.55
C GLU A 70 7.45 -7.52 -16.20
N ALA A 71 8.40 -7.20 -17.08
CA ALA A 71 9.26 -8.21 -17.68
C ALA A 71 10.10 -8.96 -16.65
N GLU A 72 10.59 -8.26 -15.62
CA GLU A 72 11.28 -8.89 -14.49
C GLU A 72 10.33 -9.79 -13.70
N TYR A 73 9.16 -9.29 -13.30
CA TYR A 73 8.23 -10.01 -12.42
C TYR A 73 7.56 -11.19 -13.13
N ASP A 74 7.20 -11.02 -14.40
CA ASP A 74 6.60 -12.07 -15.23
C ASP A 74 7.58 -13.19 -15.55
N SER A 75 8.90 -12.93 -15.46
CA SER A 75 9.93 -13.95 -15.68
C SER A 75 9.99 -15.00 -14.57
N ASP A 76 9.68 -14.60 -13.32
CA ASP A 76 9.59 -15.49 -12.17
C ASP A 76 8.58 -14.93 -11.15
N PRO A 77 7.26 -15.14 -11.38
CA PRO A 77 6.20 -14.69 -10.46
C PRO A 77 6.40 -15.22 -9.05
N ARG A 78 6.89 -16.45 -8.88
CA ARG A 78 7.14 -17.04 -7.56
C ARG A 78 8.22 -16.28 -6.81
N ALA A 79 9.33 -15.97 -7.45
CA ALA A 79 10.40 -15.21 -6.83
C ALA A 79 9.91 -13.84 -6.37
N MET A 80 9.11 -13.15 -7.18
CA MET A 80 8.53 -11.86 -6.81
C MET A 80 7.56 -11.98 -5.65
N LEU A 81 6.54 -12.83 -5.75
CA LEU A 81 5.47 -12.96 -4.76
C LEU A 81 5.99 -13.45 -3.41
N SER A 82 6.87 -14.47 -3.40
CA SER A 82 7.45 -14.98 -2.15
C SER A 82 8.30 -13.95 -1.40
N ARG A 83 8.88 -12.97 -2.10
CA ARG A 83 9.71 -11.93 -1.49
C ARG A 83 8.91 -10.74 -0.97
N ILE A 84 7.73 -10.47 -1.53
CA ILE A 84 6.89 -9.35 -1.07
C ILE A 84 5.87 -9.78 -0.01
N TYR A 85 5.38 -11.02 -0.02
CA TYR A 85 4.46 -11.56 0.98
C TYR A 85 5.23 -12.10 2.21
N LEU A 86 5.88 -11.20 2.93
CA LEU A 86 6.67 -11.51 4.13
C LEU A 86 6.29 -10.58 5.28
N SER A 87 6.40 -11.09 6.50
CA SER A 87 6.36 -10.27 7.71
C SER A 87 7.71 -9.61 7.97
N PRO A 88 7.78 -8.54 8.79
CA PRO A 88 9.04 -7.84 9.10
C PRO A 88 10.13 -8.75 9.67
N ASP A 89 9.76 -9.73 10.49
CA ASP A 89 10.64 -10.70 11.15
C ASP A 89 10.91 -11.98 10.33
N SER A 90 10.32 -12.09 9.13
CA SER A 90 10.52 -13.27 8.28
C SER A 90 11.99 -13.45 7.92
N PRO A 91 12.59 -14.63 8.20
CA PRO A 91 13.97 -14.91 7.84
C PRO A 91 14.18 -14.89 6.33
N ARG A 92 15.22 -14.17 5.88
CA ARG A 92 15.56 -14.05 4.47
C ARG A 92 17.05 -14.10 4.24
N GLU A 93 17.46 -14.45 3.03
CA GLU A 93 18.84 -14.37 2.56
C GLU A 93 19.25 -12.91 2.36
N GLU A 94 20.56 -12.67 2.30
CA GLU A 94 21.06 -11.36 1.87
C GLU A 94 20.61 -11.08 0.43
N PRO A 95 20.25 -9.82 0.12
CA PRO A 95 19.96 -9.43 -1.25
C PRO A 95 21.12 -9.70 -2.20
N GLU A 96 20.83 -10.13 -3.41
CA GLU A 96 21.85 -10.31 -4.46
C GLU A 96 22.43 -8.97 -4.91
N ILE A 97 21.62 -7.92 -4.91
CA ILE A 97 22.02 -6.54 -5.21
C ILE A 97 21.93 -5.68 -3.94
N THR A 98 23.09 -5.28 -3.43
CA THR A 98 23.21 -4.38 -2.27
C THR A 98 23.61 -2.96 -2.65
N ASP A 99 24.09 -2.74 -3.90
CA ASP A 99 24.37 -1.40 -4.42
C ASP A 99 23.06 -0.58 -4.48
N PRO A 100 22.99 0.58 -3.81
CA PRO A 100 21.77 1.39 -3.80
C PRO A 100 21.43 2.03 -5.15
N LYS A 101 22.34 2.05 -6.12
CA LYS A 101 22.09 2.69 -7.42
C LYS A 101 21.12 1.89 -8.28
N ARG A 102 20.23 2.60 -8.97
CA ARG A 102 19.28 1.97 -9.92
C ARG A 102 19.96 1.25 -11.08
N SER A 103 21.16 1.71 -11.49
CA SER A 103 21.95 1.07 -12.55
C SER A 103 22.47 -0.32 -12.20
N ALA A 104 22.44 -0.72 -10.92
CA ALA A 104 22.90 -2.03 -10.48
C ALA A 104 21.94 -3.18 -10.79
N GLY A 105 20.68 -2.88 -11.12
CA GLY A 105 19.71 -3.90 -11.54
C GLY A 105 18.29 -3.70 -11.00
N GLY A 106 17.44 -4.70 -11.22
CA GLY A 106 16.02 -4.71 -10.94
C GLY A 106 15.62 -4.73 -9.47
N PHE A 107 14.35 -4.98 -9.22
CA PHE A 107 13.77 -4.96 -7.87
C PHE A 107 13.90 -6.30 -7.15
N VAL A 108 13.57 -7.41 -7.81
CA VAL A 108 13.53 -8.74 -7.19
C VAL A 108 14.88 -9.14 -6.55
N PRO A 109 16.04 -8.95 -7.21
CA PRO A 109 17.33 -9.28 -6.62
C PRO A 109 17.75 -8.37 -5.45
N ARG A 110 17.04 -7.24 -5.22
CA ARG A 110 17.21 -6.37 -4.04
C ARG A 110 16.43 -6.84 -2.84
N LEU A 111 15.49 -7.75 -3.05
CA LEU A 111 14.72 -8.38 -1.99
C LEU A 111 15.38 -9.70 -1.62
N GLY A 112 15.74 -9.88 -0.35
CA GLY A 112 16.29 -11.15 0.13
C GLY A 112 15.30 -12.30 -0.11
N ALA A 113 15.78 -13.42 -0.61
CA ALA A 113 14.95 -14.61 -0.79
C ALA A 113 14.48 -15.14 0.59
N PRO A 114 13.19 -15.53 0.73
CA PRO A 114 12.70 -16.04 2.00
C PRO A 114 13.31 -17.41 2.32
N ARG A 115 13.61 -17.65 3.60
CA ARG A 115 14.01 -18.98 4.11
C ARG A 115 12.83 -19.84 4.52
N GLY A 116 11.62 -19.37 4.28
CA GLY A 116 10.34 -20.00 4.58
C GLY A 116 9.22 -19.00 4.42
N LEU A 117 7.98 -19.47 4.40
CA LEU A 117 6.81 -18.60 4.37
C LEU A 117 6.47 -18.10 5.78
N PRO A 118 5.88 -16.90 5.93
CA PRO A 118 5.35 -16.45 7.21
C PRO A 118 4.17 -17.32 7.63
N GLY A 119 3.87 -17.35 8.94
CA GLY A 119 2.83 -18.23 9.48
C GLY A 119 1.42 -18.02 8.96
N TRP A 120 1.15 -16.86 8.37
CA TRP A 120 -0.14 -16.50 7.79
C TRP A 120 -0.29 -16.84 6.30
N LEU A 121 0.77 -17.29 5.62
CA LEU A 121 0.78 -17.66 4.19
C LEU A 121 1.16 -19.12 4.03
N THR A 122 0.24 -19.94 3.53
CA THR A 122 0.52 -21.35 3.23
C THR A 122 1.19 -21.51 1.87
N GLN A 123 1.79 -22.67 1.63
CA GLN A 123 2.34 -23.01 0.31
C GLN A 123 1.22 -23.05 -0.75
N GLU A 124 0.03 -23.54 -0.37
CA GLU A 124 -1.13 -23.59 -1.26
C GLU A 124 -1.61 -22.20 -1.67
N ASP A 125 -1.64 -21.26 -0.73
CA ASP A 125 -1.99 -19.85 -1.02
C ASP A 125 -0.97 -19.21 -1.98
N LEU A 126 0.32 -19.40 -1.73
CA LEU A 126 1.36 -18.89 -2.60
C LEU A 126 1.27 -19.51 -4.00
N ASP A 127 1.06 -20.82 -4.09
CA ASP A 127 0.90 -21.52 -5.38
C ASP A 127 -0.31 -20.99 -6.14
N TYR A 128 -1.42 -20.72 -5.44
CA TYR A 128 -2.59 -20.10 -6.03
C TYR A 128 -2.26 -18.70 -6.58
N TYR A 129 -1.60 -17.84 -5.82
CA TYR A 129 -1.18 -16.52 -6.29
C TYR A 129 -0.28 -16.60 -7.51
N VAL A 130 0.71 -17.50 -7.50
CA VAL A 130 1.63 -17.69 -8.62
C VAL A 130 0.86 -18.03 -9.90
N VAL A 131 -0.05 -19.00 -9.86
CA VAL A 131 -0.88 -19.39 -11.01
C VAL A 131 -1.72 -18.20 -11.53
N GLN A 132 -2.30 -17.40 -10.62
CA GLN A 132 -3.08 -16.23 -11.03
C GLN A 132 -2.20 -15.17 -11.71
N PHE A 133 -1.00 -14.91 -11.19
CA PHE A 133 -0.08 -13.93 -11.77
C PHE A 133 0.61 -14.44 -13.05
N GLU A 134 0.86 -15.74 -13.20
CA GLU A 134 1.29 -16.35 -14.47
C GLU A 134 0.25 -16.11 -15.57
N HIS A 135 -1.03 -16.14 -15.23
CA HIS A 135 -2.12 -15.88 -16.16
C HIS A 135 -2.35 -14.38 -16.45
N ALA A 136 -2.38 -13.55 -15.40
CA ALA A 136 -2.73 -12.13 -15.49
C ALA A 136 -1.55 -11.21 -15.82
N GLY A 137 -0.33 -11.62 -15.44
CA GLY A 137 0.87 -10.78 -15.45
C GLY A 137 0.84 -9.67 -14.39
N PHE A 138 1.98 -9.02 -14.19
CA PHE A 138 2.12 -7.93 -13.21
C PHE A 138 1.77 -6.54 -13.76
N ARG A 139 1.54 -6.40 -15.07
CA ARG A 139 1.28 -5.11 -15.70
C ARG A 139 0.13 -4.33 -15.06
N GLY A 140 -0.94 -5.02 -14.68
CA GLY A 140 -2.10 -4.41 -14.02
C GLY A 140 -1.72 -3.70 -12.72
N GLY A 141 -0.99 -4.39 -11.84
CA GLY A 141 -0.47 -3.85 -10.59
C GLY A 141 0.54 -2.71 -10.79
N VAL A 142 1.49 -2.88 -11.71
CA VAL A 142 2.50 -1.85 -12.02
C VAL A 142 1.86 -0.57 -12.57
N ASN A 143 0.75 -0.67 -13.30
CA ASN A 143 0.07 0.50 -13.85
C ASN A 143 -0.53 1.43 -12.78
N TYR A 144 -0.81 0.98 -11.56
CA TYR A 144 -1.19 1.88 -10.47
C TYR A 144 -0.11 2.95 -10.24
N TYR A 145 1.16 2.54 -10.23
CA TYR A 145 2.29 3.45 -10.05
C TYR A 145 2.51 4.38 -11.24
N ARG A 146 2.29 3.90 -12.47
CA ARG A 146 2.41 4.70 -13.70
C ARG A 146 1.34 5.78 -13.82
N ASN A 147 0.22 5.61 -13.15
CA ASN A 147 -0.85 6.59 -13.13
C ASN A 147 -0.72 7.65 -12.03
N ILE A 148 0.27 7.58 -11.14
CA ILE A 148 0.45 8.57 -10.04
C ILE A 148 0.49 9.99 -10.59
N GLY A 149 1.38 10.29 -11.55
CA GLY A 149 1.49 11.60 -12.16
C GLY A 149 0.20 12.03 -12.86
N ARG A 150 -0.39 11.14 -13.65
CA ARG A 150 -1.66 11.42 -14.34
C ARG A 150 -2.81 11.67 -13.35
N ASN A 151 -2.91 10.87 -12.30
CA ASN A 151 -3.92 11.07 -11.26
C ASN A 151 -3.72 12.41 -10.56
N TRP A 152 -2.48 12.78 -10.26
CA TRP A 152 -2.16 14.08 -9.69
C TRP A 152 -2.60 15.22 -10.62
N GLU A 153 -2.35 15.16 -11.93
CA GLU A 153 -2.79 16.17 -12.91
C GLU A 153 -4.31 16.32 -12.95
N ILE A 154 -5.04 15.22 -13.17
CA ILE A 154 -6.49 15.26 -13.40
C ILE A 154 -7.31 15.55 -12.14
N THR A 155 -6.71 15.47 -10.96
CA THR A 155 -7.35 15.81 -9.68
C THR A 155 -6.96 17.21 -9.18
N ALA A 156 -6.32 18.03 -10.03
CA ALA A 156 -5.85 19.37 -9.65
C ALA A 156 -7.00 20.27 -9.13
N ASP A 157 -8.14 20.23 -9.79
CA ASP A 157 -9.31 21.05 -9.45
C ASP A 157 -10.00 20.63 -8.13
N LEU A 158 -9.69 19.42 -7.63
CA LEU A 158 -10.21 18.97 -6.34
C LEU A 158 -9.46 19.60 -5.15
N GLY A 159 -8.24 20.14 -5.38
CA GLY A 159 -7.38 20.63 -4.31
C GLY A 159 -7.01 19.52 -3.32
N SER A 160 -7.25 19.76 -2.03
CA SER A 160 -7.15 18.75 -0.96
C SER A 160 -8.56 18.38 -0.51
N PRO A 161 -9.25 17.47 -1.21
CA PRO A 161 -10.64 17.16 -0.89
C PRO A 161 -10.76 16.41 0.41
N HIS A 162 -11.80 16.74 1.20
CA HIS A 162 -12.04 16.14 2.51
C HIS A 162 -12.82 14.83 2.41
N ILE A 163 -12.46 13.89 3.28
CA ILE A 163 -13.27 12.73 3.59
C ILE A 163 -14.26 13.17 4.68
N THR A 164 -15.56 13.16 4.35
CA THR A 164 -16.63 13.64 5.23
C THR A 164 -17.35 12.54 6.00
N VAL A 165 -17.05 11.27 5.69
CA VAL A 165 -17.64 10.11 6.37
C VAL A 165 -16.75 9.66 7.54
N PRO A 166 -17.33 9.03 8.58
CA PRO A 166 -16.54 8.41 9.65
C PRO A 166 -15.44 7.52 9.11
N THR A 167 -14.22 7.72 9.58
CA THR A 167 -13.03 7.06 9.04
C THR A 167 -12.20 6.39 10.12
N LEU A 168 -11.80 5.14 9.87
CA LEU A 168 -10.84 4.36 10.63
C LEU A 168 -9.55 4.18 9.82
N PHE A 169 -8.39 4.29 10.48
CA PHE A 169 -7.11 3.92 9.89
C PHE A 169 -6.45 2.80 10.70
N ILE A 170 -5.97 1.76 10.02
CA ILE A 170 -5.22 0.65 10.62
C ILE A 170 -3.95 0.39 9.81
N ALA A 171 -2.82 0.21 10.46
CA ALA A 171 -1.58 -0.25 9.82
C ALA A 171 -0.77 -1.14 10.77
N GLY A 172 0.17 -1.89 10.23
CA GLY A 172 1.20 -2.52 11.04
C GLY A 172 2.25 -1.49 11.49
N GLU A 173 2.79 -1.66 12.70
CA GLU A 173 3.84 -0.79 13.25
C GLU A 173 5.08 -0.71 12.35
N PHE A 174 5.41 -1.81 11.69
CA PHE A 174 6.56 -1.93 10.79
C PHE A 174 6.20 -1.86 9.31
N ASP A 175 5.02 -1.34 8.99
CA ASP A 175 4.63 -1.11 7.59
C ASP A 175 5.55 -0.08 6.94
N ILE A 176 6.20 -0.46 5.84
CA ILE A 176 7.15 0.39 5.10
C ILE A 176 6.49 1.65 4.52
N VAL A 177 5.17 1.62 4.29
CA VAL A 177 4.43 2.74 3.70
C VAL A 177 4.29 3.90 4.69
N ILE A 178 4.13 3.61 5.97
CA ILE A 178 4.07 4.65 7.00
C ILE A 178 5.46 5.14 7.45
N ALA A 179 6.53 4.46 7.00
CA ALA A 179 7.94 4.86 7.23
C ALA A 179 8.28 5.14 8.72
N GLY A 180 7.73 4.35 9.63
CA GLY A 180 7.96 4.48 11.07
C GLY A 180 7.20 5.63 11.75
N ALA A 181 6.20 6.21 11.08
CA ALA A 181 5.33 7.21 11.69
C ALA A 181 4.52 6.60 12.86
N ASP A 182 4.48 7.29 13.97
CA ASP A 182 3.64 6.92 15.11
C ASP A 182 2.18 7.39 14.93
N VAL A 183 1.31 6.99 15.85
CA VAL A 183 -0.11 7.38 15.85
C VAL A 183 -0.30 8.89 15.80
N SER A 184 0.56 9.66 16.50
CA SER A 184 0.45 11.12 16.54
C SER A 184 0.76 11.75 15.18
N ALA A 185 1.83 11.29 14.53
CA ALA A 185 2.22 11.73 13.19
C ALA A 185 1.15 11.39 12.14
N LEU A 186 0.58 10.18 12.21
CA LEU A 186 -0.49 9.75 11.30
C LEU A 186 -1.76 10.57 11.51
N LYS A 187 -2.17 10.83 12.76
CA LYS A 187 -3.28 11.74 13.07
C LYS A 187 -3.03 13.14 12.54
N ALA A 188 -1.83 13.68 12.74
CA ALA A 188 -1.47 15.02 12.25
C ALA A 188 -1.52 15.09 10.72
N ARG A 189 -1.15 14.01 10.02
CA ARG A 189 -1.23 13.92 8.55
C ARG A 189 -2.67 13.84 8.05
N MET A 190 -3.54 13.09 8.71
CA MET A 190 -4.88 12.80 8.23
C MET A 190 -5.91 13.85 8.64
N SER A 191 -5.84 14.37 9.87
CA SER A 191 -6.84 15.30 10.42
C SER A 191 -7.11 16.56 9.58
N PRO A 192 -6.16 17.13 8.82
CA PRO A 192 -6.46 18.28 7.95
C PRO A 192 -7.45 17.99 6.83
N VAL A 193 -7.61 16.72 6.42
CA VAL A 193 -8.41 16.30 5.26
C VAL A 193 -9.39 15.15 5.55
N VAL A 194 -9.54 14.76 6.81
CA VAL A 194 -10.51 13.77 7.28
C VAL A 194 -11.33 14.39 8.41
N ASP A 195 -12.58 14.75 8.12
CA ASP A 195 -13.43 15.52 9.04
C ASP A 195 -13.83 14.72 10.29
N ASP A 196 -14.01 13.42 10.17
CA ASP A 196 -14.39 12.51 11.26
C ASP A 196 -13.43 11.31 11.33
N LEU A 197 -12.18 11.58 11.72
CA LEU A 197 -11.18 10.54 11.98
C LEU A 197 -11.41 9.92 13.36
N ARG A 198 -12.10 8.79 13.41
CA ARG A 198 -12.49 8.11 14.65
C ARG A 198 -11.28 7.54 15.38
N GLU A 199 -10.46 6.78 14.68
CA GLU A 199 -9.31 6.13 15.29
C GLU A 199 -8.17 5.93 14.30
N VAL A 200 -6.94 5.88 14.83
CA VAL A 200 -5.72 5.48 14.14
C VAL A 200 -5.08 4.39 14.98
N ILE A 201 -4.98 3.18 14.43
CA ILE A 201 -4.49 1.99 15.11
C ILE A 201 -3.20 1.52 14.43
N LEU A 202 -2.14 1.36 15.23
CA LEU A 202 -0.93 0.63 14.82
C LEU A 202 -0.88 -0.70 15.56
N ILE A 203 -0.83 -1.81 14.81
CA ILE A 203 -0.73 -3.14 15.38
C ILE A 203 0.74 -3.49 15.58
N PRO A 204 1.18 -3.74 16.84
CA PRO A 204 2.59 -3.96 17.15
C PRO A 204 3.16 -5.20 16.46
N GLY A 205 4.40 -5.11 15.96
CA GLY A 205 5.13 -6.22 15.36
C GLY A 205 4.69 -6.60 13.94
N VAL A 206 3.67 -5.95 13.40
CA VAL A 206 3.02 -6.28 12.12
C VAL A 206 3.56 -5.40 11.00
N GLY A 207 3.64 -5.95 9.80
CA GLY A 207 4.10 -5.29 8.59
C GLY A 207 2.97 -4.76 7.71
N HIS A 208 3.20 -4.83 6.41
CA HIS A 208 2.31 -4.26 5.41
C HIS A 208 1.01 -5.02 5.19
N TRP A 209 1.03 -6.34 5.34
CA TRP A 209 -0.12 -7.21 5.06
C TRP A 209 -1.01 -7.34 6.30
N VAL A 210 -1.36 -6.21 6.89
CA VAL A 210 -1.99 -6.12 8.23
C VAL A 210 -3.22 -7.01 8.39
N GLN A 211 -4.07 -7.12 7.36
CA GLN A 211 -5.29 -7.96 7.38
C GLN A 211 -4.99 -9.47 7.30
N GLN A 212 -3.77 -9.85 6.92
CA GLN A 212 -3.32 -11.25 6.87
C GLN A 212 -2.38 -11.58 8.04
N GLU A 213 -1.45 -10.67 8.34
CA GLU A 213 -0.49 -10.84 9.43
C GLU A 213 -1.15 -10.82 10.82
N ALA A 214 -2.20 -9.98 10.98
CA ALA A 214 -2.93 -9.77 12.23
C ALA A 214 -4.46 -9.75 11.97
N ALA A 215 -4.98 -10.85 11.42
CA ALA A 215 -6.37 -10.93 10.98
C ALA A 215 -7.37 -10.74 12.14
N GLU A 216 -7.08 -11.28 13.33
CA GLU A 216 -7.96 -11.18 14.50
C GLU A 216 -8.04 -9.75 15.01
N GLU A 217 -6.90 -9.07 15.17
CA GLU A 217 -6.80 -7.69 15.63
C GLU A 217 -7.42 -6.73 14.63
N THR A 218 -7.15 -6.92 13.34
CA THR A 218 -7.72 -6.11 12.26
C THR A 218 -9.23 -6.25 12.20
N ASN A 219 -9.75 -7.48 12.28
CA ASN A 219 -11.20 -7.71 12.30
C ASN A 219 -11.86 -7.16 13.56
N THR A 220 -11.23 -7.28 14.72
CA THR A 220 -11.74 -6.73 15.97
C THR A 220 -11.86 -5.21 15.88
N ALA A 221 -10.84 -4.53 15.40
CA ALA A 221 -10.85 -3.08 15.20
C ALA A 221 -11.92 -2.64 14.19
N LEU A 222 -12.00 -3.33 13.04
CA LEU A 222 -12.97 -3.03 12.00
C LEU A 222 -14.41 -3.23 12.48
N LEU A 223 -14.71 -4.37 13.10
CA LEU A 223 -16.06 -4.67 13.58
C LEU A 223 -16.47 -3.76 14.73
N GLY A 224 -15.55 -3.42 15.64
CA GLY A 224 -15.77 -2.44 16.70
C GLY A 224 -16.10 -1.04 16.16
N PHE A 225 -15.37 -0.60 15.14
CA PHE A 225 -15.66 0.64 14.42
C PHE A 225 -17.03 0.63 13.78
N LEU A 226 -17.36 -0.42 13.03
CA LEU A 226 -18.67 -0.53 12.36
C LEU A 226 -19.83 -0.52 13.35
N ALA A 227 -19.70 -1.24 14.48
CA ALA A 227 -20.72 -1.25 15.54
C ALA A 227 -20.93 0.15 16.17
N SER A 228 -19.86 0.95 16.27
CA SER A 228 -19.94 2.32 16.84
C SER A 228 -20.65 3.34 15.93
N LEU A 229 -20.98 2.97 14.70
CA LEU A 229 -21.70 3.83 13.75
C LEU A 229 -23.22 3.74 13.89
N ASP A 230 -23.72 2.72 14.57
CA ASP A 230 -25.16 2.49 14.80
C ASP A 230 -25.68 3.22 16.06
N ASP A 231 -24.76 3.79 16.88
CA ASP A 231 -25.06 4.57 18.10
C ASP A 231 -25.12 6.09 17.79
#